data_07ce00e32050be0f3a7b860436b7c56b
#
_entry.id   07ce00e32050be0f3a7b860436b7c56b
#
_cell.length_a   1.000
_cell.length_b   1.000
_cell.length_c   1.000
_cell.angle_alpha   90.00
_cell.angle_beta   90.00
_cell.angle_gamma   90.00
#
_symmetry.space_group_name_H-M   'P 1'
#
loop_
_entity.id
_entity.type
_entity.pdbx_description
1 polymer ?
#
loop_
_entity_poly.entity_id
_entity_poly.type
_entity_poly.pdbx_seq_one_letter_code
_entity_poly.pdbx_strand_id
1 'polypeptide(L)'
;MLNWKRTKYLARGCFIQEVTTTGKQTIVAEWVVKNGKPAPRAKYFQDDVLIKGFNIDAIDIEDLKVKAYIAVREYINEQIADWSGALYDFWKEECWEDNDETVD
;
A
#
# COMPACT_ATOMS: atom_id res chain seq x y z
N MET A 1 -1.90 -11.72 4.09
CA MET A 1 -2.40 -10.42 4.57
C MET A 1 -1.26 -9.43 4.74
N LEU A 2 -1.43 -8.23 4.23
CA LEU A 2 -0.40 -7.20 4.40
C LEU A 2 -0.35 -6.71 5.83
N ASN A 3 0.86 -6.52 6.33
CA ASN A 3 1.09 -6.08 7.69
C ASN A 3 1.55 -4.62 7.67
N TRP A 4 0.65 -3.73 8.06
CA TRP A 4 0.90 -2.29 8.06
C TRP A 4 1.41 -1.82 9.40
N LYS A 5 2.42 -0.94 9.38
CA LYS A 5 2.98 -0.32 10.59
C LYS A 5 2.87 1.18 10.48
N ARG A 6 2.37 1.80 11.53
CA ARG A 6 2.32 3.25 11.60
C ARG A 6 3.73 3.78 11.92
N THR A 7 4.30 4.56 11.00
CA THR A 7 5.66 5.05 11.12
C THR A 7 5.73 6.53 11.51
N LYS A 8 4.68 7.29 11.20
CA LYS A 8 4.59 8.69 11.60
C LYS A 8 3.17 9.06 11.96
N TYR A 9 3.03 9.88 12.96
CA TYR A 9 1.76 10.42 13.37
C TYR A 9 1.98 11.82 13.92
N LEU A 10 1.40 12.83 13.27
CA LEU A 10 1.46 14.19 13.76
C LEU A 10 0.15 14.55 14.43
N ALA A 11 0.25 15.50 15.37
CA ALA A 11 -0.84 15.87 16.25
C ALA A 11 -2.16 16.11 15.50
N ARG A 12 -3.26 15.64 16.09
CA ARG A 12 -4.62 15.81 15.57
C ARG A 12 -4.85 15.10 14.24
N GLY A 13 -4.02 14.11 13.91
CA GLY A 13 -4.20 13.37 12.67
C GLY A 13 -3.92 14.15 11.41
N CYS A 14 -3.18 15.26 11.50
CA CYS A 14 -2.84 16.06 10.32
C CYS A 14 -1.91 15.32 9.37
N PHE A 15 -1.17 14.35 9.88
CA PHE A 15 -0.32 13.50 9.06
C PHE A 15 -0.22 12.14 9.72
N ILE A 16 -0.60 11.12 8.98
CA ILE A 16 -0.47 9.72 9.40
C ILE A 16 0.24 8.98 8.27
N GLN A 17 1.32 8.30 8.59
CA GLN A 17 2.02 7.47 7.63
C GLN A 17 2.02 6.03 8.11
N GLU A 18 1.60 5.12 7.24
CA GLU A 18 1.69 3.68 7.50
C GLU A 18 2.39 3.01 6.34
N VAL A 19 3.19 2.02 6.65
CA VAL A 19 4.06 1.36 5.69
C VAL A 19 3.88 -0.14 5.79
N THR A 20 3.80 -0.80 4.64
CA THR A 20 3.83 -2.25 4.57
C THR A 20 4.90 -2.69 3.59
N THR A 21 5.64 -3.75 3.95
CA THR A 21 6.67 -4.32 3.09
C THR A 21 6.44 -5.81 2.96
N THR A 22 6.46 -6.29 1.73
CA THR A 22 6.41 -7.72 1.45
C THR A 22 7.42 -8.03 0.34
N GLY A 23 8.36 -8.94 0.63
CA GLY A 23 9.47 -9.18 -0.28
C GLY A 23 10.26 -7.89 -0.50
N LYS A 24 10.41 -7.50 -1.75
CA LYS A 24 11.08 -6.26 -2.13
C LYS A 24 10.12 -5.09 -2.36
N GLN A 25 8.84 -5.32 -2.09
CA GLN A 25 7.79 -4.34 -2.37
C GLN A 25 7.43 -3.58 -1.11
N THR A 26 7.37 -2.27 -1.19
CA THR A 26 6.96 -1.42 -0.07
C THR A 26 5.88 -0.46 -0.55
N ILE A 27 4.80 -0.37 0.21
CA ILE A 27 3.73 0.59 -0.04
C ILE A 27 3.66 1.53 1.16
N VAL A 28 3.69 2.82 0.91
CA VAL A 28 3.56 3.85 1.93
C VAL A 28 2.23 4.55 1.72
N ALA A 29 1.39 4.53 2.74
CA ALA A 29 0.11 5.24 2.72
C ALA A 29 0.25 6.48 3.60
N GLU A 30 -0.05 7.65 3.05
CA GLU A 30 0.08 8.92 3.73
C GLU A 30 -1.25 9.66 3.75
N TRP A 31 -1.80 9.82 4.93
CA TRP A 31 -2.98 10.65 5.15
C TRP A 31 -2.50 12.04 5.56
N VAL A 32 -2.70 13.01 4.69
CA VAL A 32 -2.23 14.37 4.88
C VAL A 32 -3.43 15.29 4.88
N VAL A 33 -3.49 16.22 5.82
CA VAL A 33 -4.52 17.25 5.85
C VAL A 33 -3.86 18.59 5.58
N LYS A 34 -4.28 19.26 4.51
CA LYS A 34 -3.77 20.57 4.12
C LYS A 34 -4.93 21.55 4.06
N ASN A 35 -4.83 22.67 4.80
CA ASN A 35 -5.87 23.70 4.83
C ASN A 35 -7.24 23.11 5.16
N GLY A 36 -7.28 22.19 6.12
CA GLY A 36 -8.51 21.56 6.55
C GLY A 36 -9.07 20.51 5.60
N LYS A 37 -8.38 20.22 4.51
CA LYS A 37 -8.84 19.23 3.53
C LYS A 37 -7.90 18.03 3.44
N PRO A 38 -8.43 16.81 3.44
CA PRO A 38 -7.60 15.64 3.25
C PRO A 38 -6.98 15.61 1.86
N ALA A 39 -5.72 15.18 1.80
CA ALA A 39 -5.00 14.97 0.56
C ALA A 39 -4.28 13.61 0.65
N PRO A 40 -5.05 12.51 0.64
CA PRO A 40 -4.47 11.18 0.80
C PRO A 40 -3.63 10.79 -0.41
N ARG A 41 -2.52 10.12 -0.13
CA ARG A 41 -1.63 9.68 -1.20
C ARG A 41 -0.95 8.38 -0.81
N ALA A 42 -0.38 7.70 -1.80
CA ALA A 42 0.40 6.50 -1.57
C ALA A 42 1.65 6.53 -2.45
N LYS A 43 2.66 5.80 -2.03
CA LYS A 43 3.90 5.64 -2.79
C LYS A 43 4.25 4.16 -2.85
N TYR A 44 4.71 3.74 -4.01
CA TYR A 44 5.16 2.38 -4.22
C TYR A 44 6.66 2.36 -4.44
N PHE A 45 7.36 1.54 -3.67
CA PHE A 45 8.81 1.36 -3.76
C PHE A 45 9.14 -0.09 -4.08
N GLN A 46 10.22 -0.29 -4.82
CA GLN A 46 10.79 -1.60 -5.06
C GLN A 46 12.28 -1.51 -4.76
N ASP A 47 12.79 -2.35 -3.85
CA ASP A 47 14.18 -2.29 -3.38
C ASP A 47 14.57 -0.87 -2.94
N ASP A 48 13.71 -0.21 -2.19
CA ASP A 48 13.91 1.15 -1.67
C ASP A 48 13.98 2.24 -2.74
N VAL A 49 13.64 1.91 -3.98
CA VAL A 49 13.57 2.89 -5.08
C VAL A 49 12.11 3.26 -5.30
N LEU A 50 11.81 4.55 -5.29
CA LEU A 50 10.46 5.02 -5.57
C LEU A 50 10.09 4.74 -7.03
N ILE A 51 9.03 3.96 -7.21
CA ILE A 51 8.56 3.58 -8.54
C ILE A 51 7.43 4.48 -8.99
N LYS A 52 6.44 4.74 -8.10
CA LYS A 52 5.30 5.55 -8.47
C LYS A 52 4.62 6.14 -7.24
N GLY A 53 4.13 7.36 -7.39
CA GLY A 53 3.24 8.01 -6.42
C GLY A 53 1.82 8.02 -6.94
N PHE A 54 0.86 7.98 -6.02
CA PHE A 54 -0.57 7.96 -6.34
C PHE A 54 -1.30 8.99 -5.48
N ASN A 55 -2.19 9.75 -6.09
CA ASN A 55 -3.19 10.52 -5.35
C ASN A 55 -4.44 9.65 -5.27
N ILE A 56 -4.93 9.42 -4.07
CA ILE A 56 -6.01 8.46 -3.84
C ILE A 56 -7.14 9.15 -3.08
N ASP A 57 -8.36 8.97 -3.56
CA ASP A 57 -9.54 9.47 -2.88
C ASP A 57 -9.94 8.45 -1.82
N ALA A 58 -9.84 8.83 -0.55
CA ALA A 58 -10.13 7.94 0.57
C ALA A 58 -10.75 8.73 1.72
N ILE A 59 -11.53 8.04 2.54
CA ILE A 59 -12.26 8.68 3.65
C ILE A 59 -11.47 8.70 4.96
N ASP A 60 -10.52 7.79 5.12
CA ASP A 60 -9.64 7.72 6.29
C ASP A 60 -8.41 6.89 5.95
N ILE A 61 -7.52 6.72 6.93
CA ILE A 61 -6.26 5.99 6.69
C ILE A 61 -6.51 4.50 6.42
N GLU A 62 -7.52 3.89 7.02
CA GLU A 62 -7.82 2.48 6.78
C GLU A 62 -8.32 2.26 5.35
N ASP A 63 -9.21 3.12 4.88
CA ASP A 63 -9.67 3.10 3.50
C ASP A 63 -8.52 3.36 2.54
N LEU A 64 -7.66 4.32 2.87
CA LEU A 64 -6.49 4.63 2.07
C LEU A 64 -5.56 3.43 1.89
N LYS A 65 -5.33 2.66 2.95
CA LYS A 65 -4.46 1.48 2.86
C LYS A 65 -5.00 0.45 1.88
N VAL A 66 -6.29 0.18 1.93
CA VAL A 66 -6.94 -0.75 0.99
C VAL A 66 -6.81 -0.26 -0.44
N LYS A 67 -7.14 1.00 -0.67
CA LYS A 67 -7.09 1.59 -2.01
C LYS A 67 -5.66 1.72 -2.53
N ALA A 68 -4.70 1.99 -1.65
CA ALA A 68 -3.30 2.04 -2.04
C ALA A 68 -2.82 0.68 -2.55
N TYR A 69 -3.17 -0.39 -1.86
CA TYR A 69 -2.82 -1.73 -2.30
C TYR A 69 -3.43 -2.04 -3.67
N ILE A 70 -4.71 -1.72 -3.84
CA ILE A 70 -5.39 -1.93 -5.12
C ILE A 70 -4.72 -1.14 -6.24
N ALA A 71 -4.41 0.13 -6.01
CA ALA A 71 -3.76 0.98 -7.00
C ALA A 71 -2.39 0.44 -7.41
N VAL A 72 -1.61 -0.02 -6.45
CA VAL A 72 -0.29 -0.61 -6.72
C VAL A 72 -0.45 -1.90 -7.54
N ARG A 73 -1.39 -2.77 -7.16
CA ARG A 73 -1.66 -4.01 -7.90
C ARG A 73 -2.06 -3.73 -9.35
N GLU A 74 -2.93 -2.77 -9.56
CA GLU A 74 -3.35 -2.39 -10.90
C GLU A 74 -2.19 -1.82 -11.71
N TYR A 75 -1.37 -0.99 -11.11
CA TYR A 75 -0.20 -0.44 -11.77
C TYR A 75 0.76 -1.55 -12.21
N ILE A 76 1.05 -2.51 -11.33
CA ILE A 76 1.95 -3.61 -11.63
C ILE A 76 1.37 -4.47 -12.76
N ASN A 77 0.08 -4.75 -12.74
CA ASN A 77 -0.57 -5.51 -13.80
C ASN A 77 -0.43 -4.85 -15.17
N GLU A 78 -0.39 -3.53 -15.21
CA GLU A 78 -0.22 -2.79 -16.46
C GLU A 78 1.21 -2.85 -16.99
N GLN A 79 2.18 -3.12 -16.12
CA GLN A 79 3.61 -3.11 -16.49
C GLN A 79 4.08 -4.44 -17.06
N ILE A 80 3.34 -5.49 -16.93
CA ILE A 80 3.68 -6.81 -17.44
C ILE A 80 5.08 -7.36 -17.06
N ALA A 81 5.44 -8.35 -17.76
CA ALA A 81 6.58 -9.27 -17.68
C ALA A 81 7.68 -8.99 -16.65
N ASP A 82 8.27 -7.82 -16.65
CA ASP A 82 9.39 -7.49 -15.77
C ASP A 82 8.98 -7.37 -14.30
N TRP A 83 7.68 -7.34 -14.05
CA TRP A 83 7.12 -7.13 -12.71
C TRP A 83 6.55 -8.41 -12.12
N SER A 84 6.80 -9.55 -12.74
CA SER A 84 6.25 -10.83 -12.27
C SER A 84 6.69 -11.14 -10.84
N GLY A 85 7.91 -10.75 -10.44
CA GLY A 85 8.37 -10.93 -9.07
C GLY A 85 7.54 -10.14 -8.06
N ALA A 86 7.13 -8.91 -8.40
CA ALA A 86 6.30 -8.08 -7.53
C ALA A 86 4.92 -8.68 -7.36
N LEU A 87 4.33 -9.14 -8.46
CA LEU A 87 3.03 -9.82 -8.41
C LEU A 87 3.09 -11.09 -7.58
N TYR A 88 4.19 -11.83 -7.69
CA TYR A 88 4.39 -13.03 -6.91
C TYR A 88 4.45 -12.71 -5.40
N ASP A 89 5.16 -11.66 -5.03
CA ASP A 89 5.26 -11.25 -3.63
C ASP A 89 3.87 -10.97 -3.04
N PHE A 90 3.03 -10.22 -3.77
CA PHE A 90 1.67 -9.93 -3.32
C PHE A 90 0.78 -11.14 -3.35
N TRP A 91 0.90 -11.96 -4.40
CA TRP A 91 0.12 -13.20 -4.53
C TRP A 91 0.41 -14.14 -3.36
N LYS A 92 1.66 -14.23 -2.96
CA LYS A 92 2.07 -15.07 -1.85
C LYS A 92 1.36 -14.67 -0.55
N GLU A 93 1.24 -13.37 -0.31
CA GLU A 93 0.52 -12.89 0.87
C GLU A 93 -0.97 -13.23 0.80
N GLU A 94 -1.58 -13.08 -0.36
CA GLU A 94 -2.99 -13.40 -0.57
C GLU A 94 -3.24 -14.89 -0.43
N CYS A 95 -2.39 -15.72 -1.02
CA CYS A 95 -2.53 -17.16 -0.97
C CYS A 95 -2.32 -17.71 0.43
N TRP A 96 -1.46 -17.09 1.21
CA TRP A 96 -1.26 -17.49 2.59
C TRP A 96 -2.56 -17.35 3.36
N GLU A 97 -3.25 -16.26 3.15
CA GLU A 97 -4.54 -16.02 3.79
C GLU A 97 -5.60 -17.03 3.31
N ASP A 98 -5.64 -17.26 2.02
CA ASP A 98 -6.57 -18.21 1.42
C ASP A 98 -6.30 -19.64 1.91
N ASN A 99 -5.04 -20.01 2.06
CA ASN A 99 -4.67 -21.33 2.54
C ASN A 99 -5.19 -21.59 3.95
N ASP A 100 -5.18 -20.58 4.80
CA ASP A 100 -5.72 -20.72 6.13
C ASP A 100 -7.20 -21.05 6.10
N GLU A 101 -7.91 -20.57 5.11
CA GLU A 101 -9.34 -20.83 4.98
C GLU A 101 -9.63 -22.18 4.35
N THR A 102 -8.76 -22.66 3.50
CA THR A 102 -9.01 -23.84 2.69
C THR A 102 -8.44 -25.13 3.25
N VAL A 103 -7.63 -25.04 4.28
CA VAL A 103 -6.96 -26.20 4.87
C VAL A 103 -7.89 -27.04 5.75
N ASP A 104 -9.08 -26.71 5.82
CA ASP A 104 -10.07 -27.45 6.64
C ASP A 104 -10.27 -28.88 6.19
#